data_9d4156b039759ac2d53c287fd9b6383c
#
_entry.id   9d4156b039759ac2d53c287fd9b6383c
#
_cell.length_a   1.000
_cell.length_b   1.000
_cell.length_c   1.000
_cell.angle_alpha   90.00
_cell.angle_beta   90.00
_cell.angle_gamma   90.00
#
_symmetry.space_group_name_H-M   'P 1'
#
loop_
_entity.id
_entity.type
_entity.pdbx_description
1 polymer ?
#
loop_
_entity_poly.entity_id
_entity_poly.type
_entity_poly.pdbx_seq_one_letter_code
_entity_poly.pdbx_strand_id
1 'polypeptide(L)'
;FDFEAKTQGSPTDDVPTLNVGSNRTFTRTEKTAYRILSGFGRINYNYNMKYLLSFTARYDGISRLKDNRWGFFPGVSVGWNVMEEDFWKDSKVSGVISNLKPRVSYGVNGNVNGIGNYGVYGEYAQVESKNYGGATGLYNSKLLNTNLRWEQSQTFEVGLDIGFLQNRLSFILDYYSRDTKDLLTKQALPGYTGFSDIVTNQGTLRNYGFEAEVRANIINKGGFTWDMN
;
A
#
# COMPACT_ATOMS: atom_id res chain seq x y z
N PHE A 1 -1.93 20.81 9.00
CA PHE A 1 -1.44 21.99 9.73
C PHE A 1 -1.08 21.53 11.13
N ASP A 2 0.19 21.61 11.46
CA ASP A 2 0.72 21.24 12.77
C ASP A 2 1.23 22.51 13.46
N PHE A 3 0.91 22.63 14.75
CA PHE A 3 1.39 23.68 15.62
C PHE A 3 2.04 23.06 16.86
N GLU A 4 3.27 23.42 17.13
CA GLU A 4 3.99 23.02 18.34
C GLU A 4 4.51 24.27 19.05
N ALA A 5 4.25 24.36 20.35
CA ALA A 5 4.80 25.41 21.20
C ALA A 5 5.28 24.81 22.52
N LYS A 6 6.37 25.33 23.05
CA LYS A 6 6.93 24.94 24.35
C LYS A 6 7.14 26.17 25.19
N THR A 7 6.82 26.04 26.47
CA THR A 7 7.10 27.07 27.48
C THR A 7 7.91 26.47 28.62
N GLN A 8 8.63 27.32 29.35
CA GLN A 8 9.43 26.94 30.49
C GLN A 8 9.13 27.90 31.65
N GLY A 9 9.30 27.44 32.89
CA GLY A 9 9.07 28.26 34.09
C GLY A 9 7.61 28.33 34.47
N SER A 10 6.89 27.20 34.45
CA SER A 10 5.57 27.09 35.05
C SER A 10 5.67 27.24 36.58
N PRO A 11 4.82 28.04 37.21
CA PRO A 11 4.83 28.20 38.65
C PRO A 11 4.29 26.96 39.42
N THR A 12 3.62 26.04 38.74
CA THR A 12 3.10 24.78 39.28
C THR A 12 3.00 23.72 38.19
N ASP A 13 3.16 22.44 38.55
CA ASP A 13 2.96 21.29 37.67
C ASP A 13 1.48 20.90 37.53
N ASP A 14 0.59 21.48 38.35
CA ASP A 14 -0.84 21.14 38.36
C ASP A 14 -1.62 21.76 37.21
N VAL A 15 -1.07 22.77 36.54
CA VAL A 15 -1.71 23.46 35.42
C VAL A 15 -0.73 23.57 34.22
N PRO A 16 -0.50 22.49 33.50
CA PRO A 16 0.47 22.47 32.41
C PRO A 16 -0.09 23.09 31.12
N THR A 17 -0.40 24.38 31.14
CA THR A 17 -0.87 25.12 29.96
C THR A 17 0.19 26.09 29.43
N LEU A 18 0.19 26.34 28.12
CA LEU A 18 1.14 27.23 27.46
C LEU A 18 1.08 28.70 27.99
N ASN A 19 -0.03 29.07 28.61
CA ASN A 19 -0.27 30.44 29.12
C ASN A 19 0.43 30.71 30.47
N VAL A 20 0.83 29.66 31.18
CA VAL A 20 1.38 29.78 32.55
C VAL A 20 2.91 29.85 32.54
N GLY A 21 3.55 29.41 31.46
CA GLY A 21 5.02 29.48 31.34
C GLY A 21 5.51 30.93 31.18
N SER A 22 6.48 31.30 32.00
CA SER A 22 7.09 32.64 31.96
C SER A 22 7.93 32.90 30.74
N ASN A 23 8.52 31.84 30.14
CA ASN A 23 9.38 31.93 28.97
C ASN A 23 8.87 31.02 27.85
N ARG A 24 8.63 31.57 26.66
CA ARG A 24 8.33 30.80 25.46
C ARG A 24 9.66 30.37 24.83
N THR A 25 9.95 29.08 24.89
CA THR A 25 11.23 28.53 24.41
C THR A 25 11.20 28.05 22.97
N PHE A 26 10.01 27.75 22.47
CA PHE A 26 9.87 27.20 21.12
C PHE A 26 8.47 27.44 20.55
N THR A 27 8.39 27.85 19.30
CA THR A 27 7.13 27.91 18.55
C THR A 27 7.41 27.45 17.11
N ARG A 28 6.69 26.43 16.66
CA ARG A 28 6.79 25.93 15.30
C ARG A 28 5.40 25.80 14.69
N THR A 29 5.28 26.20 13.45
CA THR A 29 4.08 26.00 12.64
C THR A 29 4.47 25.35 11.33
N GLU A 30 3.82 24.26 10.96
CA GLU A 30 4.04 23.58 9.72
C GLU A 30 2.74 23.40 8.95
N LYS A 31 2.76 23.73 7.66
CA LYS A 31 1.64 23.51 6.75
C LYS A 31 2.14 22.70 5.56
N THR A 32 1.65 21.48 5.43
CA THR A 32 1.95 20.60 4.32
C THR A 32 0.69 20.29 3.53
N ALA A 33 0.84 20.06 2.23
CA ALA A 33 -0.26 19.69 1.36
C ALA A 33 0.25 18.81 0.22
N TYR A 34 -0.57 17.87 -0.21
CA TYR A 34 -0.38 17.13 -1.45
C TYR A 34 -1.70 16.98 -2.19
N ARG A 35 -1.64 16.64 -3.47
CA ARG A 35 -2.81 16.42 -4.31
C ARG A 35 -2.63 15.13 -5.09
N ILE A 36 -3.73 14.40 -5.23
CA ILE A 36 -3.83 13.20 -6.07
C ILE A 36 -4.96 13.44 -7.05
N LEU A 37 -4.73 13.08 -8.31
CA LEU A 37 -5.73 12.99 -9.35
C LEU A 37 -5.72 11.58 -9.90
N SER A 38 -6.87 10.90 -9.89
CA SER A 38 -7.00 9.50 -10.28
C SER A 38 -8.12 9.32 -11.27
N GLY A 39 -7.86 8.56 -12.34
CA GLY A 39 -8.87 8.00 -13.24
C GLY A 39 -8.83 6.48 -13.15
N PHE A 40 -9.99 5.83 -13.05
CA PHE A 40 -10.04 4.37 -13.01
C PHE A 40 -11.21 3.82 -13.78
N GLY A 41 -11.08 2.59 -14.25
CA GLY A 41 -12.13 1.83 -14.91
C GLY A 41 -12.05 0.35 -14.55
N ARG A 42 -13.19 -0.33 -14.55
CA ARG A 42 -13.31 -1.77 -14.40
C ARG A 42 -14.30 -2.33 -15.39
N ILE A 43 -13.92 -3.44 -16.02
CA ILE A 43 -14.77 -4.22 -16.90
C ILE A 43 -14.84 -5.64 -16.34
N ASN A 44 -16.05 -6.13 -16.09
CA ASN A 44 -16.28 -7.52 -15.70
C ASN A 44 -17.08 -8.18 -16.81
N TYR A 45 -16.62 -9.35 -17.23
CA TYR A 45 -17.28 -10.16 -18.22
C TYR A 45 -17.55 -11.56 -17.66
N ASN A 46 -18.77 -12.01 -17.80
CA ASN A 46 -19.22 -13.33 -17.37
C ASN A 46 -19.87 -14.04 -18.56
N TYR A 47 -19.31 -15.16 -18.95
CA TYR A 47 -19.87 -15.99 -20.01
C TYR A 47 -20.50 -17.26 -19.42
N ASN A 48 -21.84 -17.32 -19.47
CA ASN A 48 -22.65 -18.46 -19.00
C ASN A 48 -22.35 -18.92 -17.57
N MET A 49 -21.92 -18.02 -16.69
CA MET A 49 -21.42 -18.35 -15.34
C MET A 49 -20.21 -19.29 -15.31
N LYS A 50 -19.69 -19.72 -16.46
CA LYS A 50 -18.54 -20.62 -16.64
C LYS A 50 -17.22 -19.85 -16.53
N TYR A 51 -17.06 -18.81 -17.35
CA TYR A 51 -15.82 -18.05 -17.47
C TYR A 51 -16.02 -16.63 -16.95
N LEU A 52 -15.21 -16.27 -15.98
CA LEU A 52 -15.25 -14.98 -15.33
C LEU A 52 -13.97 -14.23 -15.69
N LEU A 53 -14.10 -13.03 -16.25
CA LEU A 53 -12.98 -12.17 -16.59
C LEU A 53 -13.20 -10.80 -15.94
N SER A 54 -12.19 -10.28 -15.26
CA SER A 54 -12.19 -8.92 -14.75
C SER A 54 -10.94 -8.20 -15.22
N PHE A 55 -11.11 -7.02 -15.75
CA PHE A 55 -10.04 -6.10 -16.11
C PHE A 55 -10.20 -4.80 -15.34
N THR A 56 -9.14 -4.33 -14.72
CA THR A 56 -9.09 -3.04 -14.03
C THR A 56 -7.93 -2.23 -14.57
N ALA A 57 -8.12 -0.93 -14.68
CA ALA A 57 -7.05 0.00 -15.00
C ALA A 57 -7.20 1.24 -14.13
N ARG A 58 -6.09 1.72 -13.59
CA ARG A 58 -6.01 2.93 -12.81
C ARG A 58 -4.84 3.78 -13.27
N TYR A 59 -5.09 5.07 -13.44
CA TYR A 59 -4.09 6.05 -13.82
C TYR A 59 -4.08 7.17 -12.77
N ASP A 60 -2.99 7.26 -12.02
CA ASP A 60 -2.86 8.16 -10.88
C ASP A 60 -1.76 9.18 -11.09
N GLY A 61 -2.03 10.43 -10.73
CA GLY A 61 -1.05 11.49 -10.68
C GLY A 61 -0.94 12.05 -9.27
N ILE A 62 0.29 12.23 -8.77
CA ILE A 62 0.54 12.78 -7.43
C ILE A 62 1.52 13.95 -7.46
N SER A 63 1.23 14.97 -6.66
CA SER A 63 2.06 16.19 -6.56
C SER A 63 3.38 16.00 -5.82
N ARG A 64 3.57 14.89 -5.12
CA ARG A 64 4.84 14.52 -4.45
C ARG A 64 5.96 14.19 -5.40
N LEU A 65 5.63 13.87 -6.66
CA LEU A 65 6.56 13.60 -7.75
C LEU A 65 6.56 14.78 -8.73
N LYS A 66 7.71 15.07 -9.35
CA LYS A 66 7.84 16.18 -10.30
C LYS A 66 7.73 15.70 -11.74
N ASP A 67 8.72 14.94 -12.20
CA ASP A 67 8.80 14.54 -13.60
C ASP A 67 8.02 13.26 -13.88
N ASN A 68 8.02 12.30 -12.93
CA ASN A 68 7.35 10.99 -13.03
C ASN A 68 6.08 10.91 -12.17
N ARG A 69 5.26 11.99 -12.16
CA ARG A 69 4.10 12.07 -11.27
C ARG A 69 2.97 11.10 -11.62
N TRP A 70 2.92 10.61 -12.85
CA TRP A 70 1.86 9.75 -13.34
C TRP A 70 2.27 8.28 -13.31
N GLY A 71 1.38 7.42 -12.78
CA GLY A 71 1.54 5.97 -12.76
C GLY A 71 0.34 5.27 -13.39
N PHE A 72 0.57 4.18 -14.12
CA PHE A 72 -0.46 3.33 -14.70
C PHE A 72 -0.43 1.96 -14.02
N PHE A 73 -1.58 1.55 -13.48
CA PHE A 73 -1.72 0.35 -12.65
C PHE A 73 -2.83 -0.54 -13.18
N PRO A 74 -2.51 -1.45 -14.12
CA PRO A 74 -3.46 -2.41 -14.65
C PRO A 74 -3.61 -3.62 -13.74
N GLY A 75 -4.75 -4.31 -13.86
CA GLY A 75 -4.99 -5.60 -13.25
C GLY A 75 -5.93 -6.44 -14.10
N VAL A 76 -5.69 -7.74 -14.15
CA VAL A 76 -6.52 -8.72 -14.84
C VAL A 76 -6.72 -9.93 -13.95
N SER A 77 -7.92 -10.47 -13.93
CA SER A 77 -8.20 -11.76 -13.28
C SER A 77 -9.11 -12.61 -14.13
N VAL A 78 -8.86 -13.92 -14.10
CA VAL A 78 -9.64 -14.94 -14.80
C VAL A 78 -10.04 -15.99 -13.77
N GLY A 79 -11.31 -16.38 -13.80
CA GLY A 79 -11.85 -17.49 -13.00
C GLY A 79 -12.64 -18.44 -13.88
N TRP A 80 -12.58 -19.73 -13.59
CA TRP A 80 -13.33 -20.76 -14.28
C TRP A 80 -14.18 -21.54 -13.30
N ASN A 81 -15.49 -21.45 -13.45
CA ASN A 81 -16.44 -22.25 -12.68
C ASN A 81 -16.61 -23.61 -13.35
N VAL A 82 -15.80 -24.59 -12.97
CA VAL A 82 -15.81 -25.93 -13.55
C VAL A 82 -17.15 -26.63 -13.34
N MET A 83 -17.84 -26.29 -12.26
CA MET A 83 -19.14 -26.86 -11.92
C MET A 83 -20.25 -26.60 -12.97
N GLU A 84 -20.11 -25.51 -13.74
CA GLU A 84 -21.08 -25.13 -14.77
C GLU A 84 -20.84 -25.83 -16.11
N GLU A 85 -19.74 -26.61 -16.23
CA GLU A 85 -19.45 -27.35 -17.45
C GLU A 85 -20.31 -28.62 -17.55
N ASP A 86 -20.73 -28.94 -18.78
CA ASP A 86 -21.61 -30.10 -19.04
C ASP A 86 -20.91 -31.41 -18.69
N PHE A 87 -19.61 -31.55 -19.03
CA PHE A 87 -18.82 -32.72 -18.67
C PHE A 87 -18.73 -32.97 -17.16
N TRP A 88 -18.84 -31.90 -16.34
CA TRP A 88 -18.80 -32.01 -14.89
C TRP A 88 -20.14 -32.47 -14.35
N LYS A 89 -21.25 -31.89 -14.86
CA LYS A 89 -22.62 -32.23 -14.42
C LYS A 89 -22.92 -33.71 -14.62
N ASP A 90 -22.37 -34.32 -15.67
CA ASP A 90 -22.54 -35.77 -15.98
C ASP A 90 -21.56 -36.66 -15.20
N SER A 91 -20.65 -36.07 -14.43
CA SER A 91 -19.61 -36.78 -13.70
C SER A 91 -20.13 -37.32 -12.36
N LYS A 92 -19.72 -38.54 -11.98
CA LYS A 92 -20.01 -39.12 -10.64
C LYS A 92 -19.37 -38.31 -9.50
N VAL A 93 -18.36 -37.47 -9.79
CA VAL A 93 -17.64 -36.64 -8.82
C VAL A 93 -18.46 -35.43 -8.42
N SER A 94 -19.42 -34.99 -9.25
CA SER A 94 -20.28 -33.82 -9.01
C SER A 94 -21.13 -33.97 -7.72
N GLY A 95 -21.41 -35.18 -7.30
CA GLY A 95 -22.13 -35.44 -6.04
C GLY A 95 -21.29 -35.21 -4.76
N VAL A 96 -19.97 -35.22 -4.88
CA VAL A 96 -19.04 -35.05 -3.75
C VAL A 96 -18.41 -33.65 -3.74
N ILE A 97 -17.94 -33.20 -4.90
CA ILE A 97 -17.34 -31.85 -5.05
C ILE A 97 -18.46 -30.90 -5.47
N SER A 98 -18.78 -29.96 -4.61
CA SER A 98 -19.84 -28.97 -4.78
C SER A 98 -19.38 -27.61 -5.27
N ASN A 99 -18.07 -27.35 -5.26
CA ASN A 99 -17.45 -26.17 -5.84
C ASN A 99 -16.05 -26.51 -6.34
N LEU A 100 -15.72 -26.07 -7.55
CA LEU A 100 -14.37 -26.16 -8.11
C LEU A 100 -14.12 -24.94 -9.00
N LYS A 101 -13.26 -24.03 -8.54
CA LYS A 101 -13.03 -22.77 -9.21
C LYS A 101 -11.53 -22.41 -9.21
N PRO A 102 -10.76 -22.82 -10.21
CA PRO A 102 -9.43 -22.27 -10.43
C PRO A 102 -9.52 -20.78 -10.83
N ARG A 103 -8.56 -20.02 -10.37
CA ARG A 103 -8.44 -18.58 -10.64
C ARG A 103 -6.99 -18.17 -10.84
N VAL A 104 -6.78 -17.17 -11.68
CA VAL A 104 -5.46 -16.58 -11.92
C VAL A 104 -5.64 -15.08 -11.93
N SER A 105 -4.76 -14.36 -11.29
CA SER A 105 -4.74 -12.91 -11.32
C SER A 105 -3.33 -12.35 -11.53
N TYR A 106 -3.27 -11.19 -12.15
CA TYR A 106 -2.09 -10.37 -12.25
C TYR A 106 -2.48 -8.91 -12.05
N GLY A 107 -1.74 -8.20 -11.20
CA GLY A 107 -2.01 -6.79 -10.94
C GLY A 107 -0.75 -6.00 -10.60
N VAL A 108 -0.78 -4.74 -10.95
CA VAL A 108 0.28 -3.77 -10.62
C VAL A 108 -0.29 -2.71 -9.69
N ASN A 109 0.41 -2.44 -8.59
CA ASN A 109 0.06 -1.39 -7.63
C ASN A 109 1.22 -0.40 -7.48
N GLY A 110 0.89 0.88 -7.33
CA GLY A 110 1.85 1.94 -7.08
C GLY A 110 1.89 2.36 -5.61
N ASN A 111 3.08 2.72 -5.14
CA ASN A 111 3.29 3.29 -3.82
C ASN A 111 4.24 4.51 -3.90
N VAL A 112 3.97 5.52 -3.09
CA VAL A 112 4.80 6.73 -2.93
C VAL A 112 5.01 7.08 -1.46
N ASN A 113 4.74 6.13 -0.56
CA ASN A 113 4.90 6.29 0.88
C ASN A 113 6.35 6.39 1.22
N GLY A 114 7.06 7.23 1.42
CA GLY A 114 8.51 7.40 1.61
C GLY A 114 9.01 8.67 0.96
N ILE A 115 8.16 9.33 0.15
CA ILE A 115 8.43 10.63 -0.44
C ILE A 115 7.66 11.68 0.36
N GLY A 116 8.37 12.62 0.96
CA GLY A 116 7.77 13.79 1.62
C GLY A 116 6.98 14.65 0.64
N ASN A 117 6.03 15.45 1.14
CA ASN A 117 5.16 16.27 0.29
C ASN A 117 5.92 17.20 -0.65
N TYR A 118 7.15 17.60 -0.29
CA TYR A 118 8.03 18.47 -1.06
C TYR A 118 9.42 17.86 -1.30
N GLY A 119 9.60 16.55 -0.99
CA GLY A 119 10.90 15.89 -1.00
C GLY A 119 11.65 15.91 -2.34
N VAL A 120 10.92 16.05 -3.45
CA VAL A 120 11.53 16.14 -4.81
C VAL A 120 12.09 17.54 -5.14
N TYR A 121 11.78 18.55 -4.32
CA TYR A 121 12.20 19.93 -4.59
C TYR A 121 13.43 20.38 -3.80
N GLY A 122 13.94 19.50 -2.90
CA GLY A 122 14.93 19.90 -1.90
C GLY A 122 14.28 20.71 -0.77
N GLU A 123 14.95 20.80 0.34
CA GLU A 123 14.45 21.54 1.50
C GLU A 123 15.55 22.44 2.07
N TYR A 124 15.17 23.65 2.43
CA TYR A 124 16.01 24.53 3.23
C TYR A 124 15.57 24.48 4.68
N ALA A 125 16.52 24.45 5.58
CA ALA A 125 16.29 24.49 7.01
C ALA A 125 17.01 25.70 7.64
N GLN A 126 16.43 26.20 8.73
CA GLN A 126 17.05 27.19 9.58
C GLN A 126 17.73 26.48 10.76
N VAL A 127 18.90 26.91 11.14
CA VAL A 127 19.58 26.44 12.34
C VAL A 127 19.93 27.61 13.21
N GLU A 128 19.34 27.65 14.39
CA GLU A 128 19.61 28.71 15.37
C GLU A 128 21.08 28.78 15.80
N SER A 129 21.80 27.64 15.76
CA SER A 129 23.23 27.56 16.11
C SER A 129 24.18 27.99 14.98
N LYS A 130 23.68 28.29 13.78
CA LYS A 130 24.47 28.71 12.60
C LYS A 130 24.14 30.14 12.17
N ASN A 131 24.16 31.05 13.13
CA ASN A 131 23.92 32.46 12.85
C ASN A 131 25.18 33.11 12.26
N TYR A 132 25.00 33.97 11.25
CA TYR A 132 26.03 34.80 10.70
C TYR A 132 25.69 36.28 10.93
N GLY A 133 26.52 37.00 11.66
CA GLY A 133 26.27 38.40 11.96
C GLY A 133 24.98 38.72 12.71
N GLY A 134 24.48 37.77 13.52
CA GLY A 134 23.20 37.89 14.25
C GLY A 134 21.95 37.50 13.44
N ALA A 135 22.08 37.16 12.14
CA ALA A 135 21.00 36.66 11.32
C ALA A 135 20.97 35.14 11.28
N THR A 136 19.79 34.58 11.30
CA THR A 136 19.61 33.10 11.21
C THR A 136 20.04 32.57 9.85
N GLY A 137 20.97 31.62 9.86
CA GLY A 137 21.45 31.00 8.63
C GLY A 137 20.43 30.04 8.01
N LEU A 138 20.33 30.07 6.69
CA LEU A 138 19.61 29.09 5.89
C LEU A 138 20.59 28.14 5.23
N TYR A 139 20.32 26.86 5.24
CA TYR A 139 21.12 25.86 4.53
C TYR A 139 20.22 24.86 3.81
N ASN A 140 20.75 24.26 2.74
CA ASN A 140 20.04 23.19 2.04
C ASN A 140 20.12 21.93 2.92
N SER A 141 18.99 21.47 3.44
CA SER A 141 18.91 20.32 4.34
C SER A 141 18.72 19.00 3.61
N LYS A 142 18.19 19.01 2.39
CA LYS A 142 17.97 17.82 1.57
C LYS A 142 18.30 18.07 0.12
N LEU A 143 18.93 17.08 -0.51
CA LEU A 143 19.22 17.11 -1.93
C LEU A 143 17.95 17.00 -2.76
N LEU A 144 17.94 17.74 -3.85
CA LEU A 144 16.94 17.65 -4.91
C LEU A 144 17.08 16.30 -5.64
N ASN A 145 15.97 15.56 -5.79
CA ASN A 145 15.88 14.40 -6.68
C ASN A 145 14.55 14.43 -7.45
N THR A 146 14.58 15.00 -8.65
CA THR A 146 13.40 15.09 -9.52
C THR A 146 13.08 13.80 -10.24
N ASN A 147 14.02 12.83 -10.28
CA ASN A 147 13.88 11.55 -10.97
C ASN A 147 13.10 10.52 -10.17
N LEU A 148 12.66 10.85 -8.94
CA LEU A 148 11.84 9.97 -8.14
C LEU A 148 10.56 9.57 -8.90
N ARG A 149 10.20 8.30 -8.76
CA ARG A 149 9.03 7.71 -9.40
C ARG A 149 8.27 6.80 -8.43
N TRP A 150 7.14 6.31 -8.89
CA TRP A 150 6.33 5.35 -8.17
C TRP A 150 7.11 4.05 -7.93
N GLU A 151 7.10 3.57 -6.71
CA GLU A 151 7.42 2.19 -6.39
C GLU A 151 6.30 1.31 -6.93
N GLN A 152 6.62 0.21 -7.61
CA GLN A 152 5.65 -0.66 -8.26
C GLN A 152 5.71 -2.08 -7.69
N SER A 153 4.56 -2.54 -7.18
CA SER A 153 4.37 -3.94 -6.79
C SER A 153 3.57 -4.68 -7.84
N GLN A 154 4.20 -5.67 -8.48
CA GLN A 154 3.61 -6.57 -9.46
C GLN A 154 3.28 -7.88 -8.74
N THR A 155 1.99 -8.22 -8.67
CA THR A 155 1.54 -9.45 -8.00
C THR A 155 0.94 -10.40 -9.01
N PHE A 156 1.45 -11.61 -9.05
CA PHE A 156 0.87 -12.76 -9.75
C PHE A 156 0.31 -13.74 -8.71
N GLU A 157 -0.90 -14.23 -8.94
CA GLU A 157 -1.58 -15.12 -8.03
C GLU A 157 -2.31 -16.23 -8.79
N VAL A 158 -2.20 -17.46 -8.30
CA VAL A 158 -2.98 -18.62 -8.75
C VAL A 158 -3.72 -19.17 -7.55
N GLY A 159 -5.03 -19.25 -7.67
CA GLY A 159 -5.91 -19.73 -6.62
C GLY A 159 -6.78 -20.90 -7.07
N LEU A 160 -7.19 -21.69 -6.11
CA LEU A 160 -8.10 -22.82 -6.30
C LEU A 160 -9.09 -22.90 -5.14
N ASP A 161 -10.37 -22.68 -5.43
CA ASP A 161 -11.45 -22.83 -4.47
C ASP A 161 -12.11 -24.20 -4.68
N ILE A 162 -12.11 -25.05 -3.66
CA ILE A 162 -12.72 -26.38 -3.70
C ILE A 162 -13.74 -26.49 -2.57
N GLY A 163 -14.95 -26.94 -2.88
CA GLY A 163 -16.00 -27.22 -1.90
C GLY A 163 -16.45 -28.68 -1.97
N PHE A 164 -16.72 -29.28 -0.83
CA PHE A 164 -17.19 -30.65 -0.69
C PHE A 164 -18.51 -30.68 0.10
N LEU A 165 -19.30 -31.72 -0.14
CA LEU A 165 -20.50 -32.03 0.63
C LEU A 165 -21.45 -30.83 0.73
N GLN A 166 -21.83 -30.22 -0.40
CA GLN A 166 -22.67 -29.02 -0.47
C GLN A 166 -22.03 -27.82 0.26
N ASN A 167 -20.71 -27.65 0.08
CA ASN A 167 -19.89 -26.61 0.70
C ASN A 167 -19.82 -26.69 2.24
N ARG A 168 -20.13 -27.82 2.84
CA ARG A 168 -19.93 -28.04 4.29
C ARG A 168 -18.45 -28.06 4.65
N LEU A 169 -17.59 -28.46 3.73
CA LEU A 169 -16.13 -28.36 3.83
C LEU A 169 -15.62 -27.65 2.60
N SER A 170 -14.87 -26.58 2.78
CA SER A 170 -14.25 -25.84 1.68
C SER A 170 -12.79 -25.52 1.94
N PHE A 171 -12.01 -25.56 0.88
CA PHE A 171 -10.59 -25.21 0.86
C PHE A 171 -10.40 -24.05 -0.12
N ILE A 172 -9.60 -23.09 0.28
CA ILE A 172 -9.09 -22.04 -0.58
C ILE A 172 -7.57 -22.16 -0.54
N LEU A 173 -6.97 -22.40 -1.68
CA LEU A 173 -5.51 -22.58 -1.83
C LEU A 173 -4.99 -21.52 -2.76
N ASP A 174 -4.00 -20.77 -2.33
CA ASP A 174 -3.40 -19.70 -3.09
C ASP A 174 -1.88 -19.83 -3.13
N TYR A 175 -1.34 -19.60 -4.31
CA TYR A 175 0.07 -19.30 -4.51
C TYR A 175 0.21 -17.89 -5.03
N TYR A 176 1.06 -17.10 -4.40
CA TYR A 176 1.35 -15.74 -4.85
C TYR A 176 2.85 -15.50 -5.03
N SER A 177 3.15 -14.61 -5.97
CA SER A 177 4.48 -14.04 -6.16
C SER A 177 4.35 -12.55 -6.40
N ARG A 178 4.97 -11.76 -5.52
CA ARG A 178 4.95 -10.30 -5.58
C ARG A 178 6.37 -9.77 -5.75
N ASP A 179 6.59 -9.08 -6.85
CA ASP A 179 7.82 -8.36 -7.14
C ASP A 179 7.60 -6.86 -6.96
N THR A 180 8.25 -6.28 -5.96
CA THR A 180 8.27 -4.83 -5.77
C THR A 180 9.54 -4.26 -6.37
N LYS A 181 9.41 -3.38 -7.34
CA LYS A 181 10.49 -2.72 -8.08
C LYS A 181 10.53 -1.24 -7.75
N ASP A 182 11.69 -0.61 -8.01
CA ASP A 182 11.88 0.82 -7.77
C ASP A 182 11.59 1.23 -6.32
N LEU A 183 12.03 0.38 -5.37
CA LEU A 183 11.87 0.63 -3.93
C LEU A 183 12.40 1.99 -3.56
N LEU A 184 11.61 2.75 -2.81
CA LEU A 184 12.01 4.03 -2.25
C LEU A 184 12.93 3.80 -1.05
N THR A 185 14.22 3.99 -1.26
CA THR A 185 15.26 3.76 -0.26
C THR A 185 16.09 5.00 -0.03
N LYS A 186 16.64 5.12 1.17
CA LYS A 186 17.63 6.14 1.50
C LYS A 186 19.02 5.59 1.19
N GLN A 187 19.70 6.22 0.26
CA GLN A 187 21.08 5.92 -0.06
C GLN A 187 21.98 6.86 0.75
N ALA A 188 22.87 6.29 1.56
CA ALA A 188 23.85 7.06 2.30
C ALA A 188 24.83 7.75 1.34
N LEU A 189 25.19 8.96 1.67
CA LEU A 189 26.12 9.78 0.89
C LEU A 189 27.44 9.98 1.65
N PRO A 190 28.57 10.10 0.93
CA PRO A 190 29.84 10.44 1.55
C PRO A 190 29.80 11.81 2.23
N GLY A 191 30.42 11.94 3.42
CA GLY A 191 30.35 13.14 4.25
C GLY A 191 30.84 14.44 3.57
N TYR A 192 31.70 14.34 2.56
CA TYR A 192 32.16 15.52 1.81
C TYR A 192 31.06 16.17 0.95
N THR A 193 29.94 15.49 0.72
CA THR A 193 28.77 16.06 0.01
C THR A 193 28.02 17.06 0.88
N GLY A 194 28.21 17.04 2.20
CA GLY A 194 27.45 17.84 3.17
C GLY A 194 26.07 17.30 3.49
N PHE A 195 25.69 16.12 2.95
CA PHE A 195 24.39 15.46 3.16
C PHE A 195 24.59 14.04 3.69
N SER A 196 23.67 13.57 4.53
CA SER A 196 23.71 12.21 5.08
C SER A 196 23.19 11.17 4.10
N ASP A 197 22.13 11.49 3.40
CA ASP A 197 21.44 10.56 2.51
C ASP A 197 20.66 11.29 1.39
N ILE A 198 20.26 10.52 0.39
CA ILE A 198 19.34 10.92 -0.66
C ILE A 198 18.32 9.81 -0.87
N VAL A 199 17.04 10.17 -1.04
CA VAL A 199 16.00 9.20 -1.42
C VAL A 199 16.10 8.89 -2.91
N THR A 200 16.14 7.61 -3.24
CA THR A 200 16.24 7.10 -4.61
C THR A 200 15.31 5.92 -4.82
N ASN A 201 14.98 5.63 -6.08
CA ASN A 201 14.30 4.40 -6.46
C ASN A 201 15.35 3.32 -6.78
N GLN A 202 15.74 2.55 -5.78
CA GLN A 202 16.74 1.48 -5.93
C GLN A 202 16.30 0.21 -5.21
N GLY A 203 16.58 -0.90 -5.84
CA GLY A 203 16.32 -2.22 -5.27
C GLY A 203 15.02 -2.85 -5.77
N THR A 204 14.98 -4.16 -5.56
CA THR A 204 13.84 -5.01 -5.86
C THR A 204 13.63 -5.95 -4.68
N LEU A 205 12.39 -6.15 -4.28
CA LEU A 205 12.00 -7.10 -3.23
C LEU A 205 11.04 -8.11 -3.82
N ARG A 206 11.32 -9.40 -3.64
CA ARG A 206 10.43 -10.49 -4.02
C ARG A 206 9.88 -11.18 -2.79
N ASN A 207 8.55 -11.29 -2.74
CA ASN A 207 7.82 -12.08 -1.75
C ASN A 207 6.99 -13.12 -2.50
N TYR A 208 7.05 -14.37 -2.07
CA TYR A 208 6.21 -15.44 -2.60
C TYR A 208 5.85 -16.41 -1.49
N GLY A 209 4.72 -17.10 -1.66
CA GLY A 209 4.26 -18.03 -0.65
C GLY A 209 3.02 -18.79 -1.06
N PHE A 210 2.63 -19.72 -0.20
CA PHE A 210 1.39 -20.45 -0.27
C PHE A 210 0.50 -20.06 0.89
N GLU A 211 -0.78 -19.88 0.62
CA GLU A 211 -1.80 -19.64 1.62
C GLU A 211 -2.87 -20.74 1.49
N ALA A 212 -3.35 -21.24 2.61
CA ALA A 212 -4.41 -22.24 2.65
C ALA A 212 -5.42 -21.87 3.72
N GLU A 213 -6.68 -21.81 3.32
CA GLU A 213 -7.80 -21.61 4.23
C GLU A 213 -8.72 -22.82 4.17
N VAL A 214 -9.13 -23.30 5.34
CA VAL A 214 -10.10 -24.40 5.48
C VAL A 214 -11.31 -23.88 6.23
N ARG A 215 -12.49 -24.05 5.66
CA ARG A 215 -13.76 -23.73 6.32
C ARG A 215 -14.60 -24.99 6.44
N ALA A 216 -15.12 -25.25 7.62
CA ALA A 216 -15.98 -26.39 7.88
C ALA A 216 -17.24 -25.97 8.63
N ASN A 217 -18.41 -26.32 8.08
CA ASN A 217 -19.70 -26.29 8.81
C ASN A 217 -19.91 -27.65 9.46
N ILE A 218 -19.57 -27.76 10.74
CA ILE A 218 -19.54 -29.02 11.47
C ILE A 218 -20.95 -29.44 11.87
N ILE A 219 -21.71 -28.50 12.40
CA ILE A 219 -23.10 -28.75 12.83
C ILE A 219 -24.01 -27.68 12.26
N ASN A 220 -25.07 -28.09 11.60
CA ASN A 220 -26.16 -27.22 11.17
C ASN A 220 -27.48 -27.98 11.37
N LYS A 221 -28.03 -27.96 12.57
CA LYS A 221 -29.25 -28.72 12.93
C LYS A 221 -30.02 -28.02 14.05
N GLY A 222 -31.34 -27.90 13.88
CA GLY A 222 -32.25 -27.48 14.94
C GLY A 222 -32.01 -26.03 15.46
N GLY A 223 -31.56 -25.12 14.60
CA GLY A 223 -31.25 -23.74 15.00
C GLY A 223 -29.87 -23.54 15.65
N PHE A 224 -29.07 -24.59 15.77
CA PHE A 224 -27.68 -24.54 16.21
C PHE A 224 -26.74 -24.71 15.04
N THR A 225 -25.81 -23.76 14.87
CA THR A 225 -24.76 -23.77 13.84
C THR A 225 -23.39 -23.72 14.51
N TRP A 226 -22.48 -24.60 14.07
CA TRP A 226 -21.07 -24.53 14.46
C TRP A 226 -20.19 -24.56 13.23
N ASP A 227 -19.53 -23.41 12.98
CA ASP A 227 -18.61 -23.21 11.89
C ASP A 227 -17.19 -23.09 12.44
N MET A 228 -16.20 -23.57 11.67
CA MET A 228 -14.77 -23.46 11.95
C MET A 228 -14.05 -22.92 10.70
N ASN A 229 -13.18 -21.96 10.91
CA ASN A 229 -12.27 -21.43 9.91
C ASN A 229 -10.83 -21.71 10.31
#